data_ba421a50e074feaf973438e1efe3f908
#
_entry.id   ba421a50e074feaf973438e1efe3f908
#
_cell.length_a   1.000
_cell.length_b   1.000
_cell.length_c   1.000
_cell.angle_alpha   90.00
_cell.angle_beta   90.00
_cell.angle_gamma   90.00
#
_symmetry.space_group_name_H-M   'P 1'
#
loop_
_entity.id
_entity.type
_entity.pdbx_description
1 polymer ?
#
loop_
_entity_poly.entity_id
_entity_poly.type
_entity_poly.pdbx_seq_one_letter_code
_entity_poly.pdbx_strand_id
1 'polypeptide(L)'
;MDTLLQFFSSVPTFVWIILGVLVGSGILMYPITLIVASNMVYNATLRRTSPEKWGRVPSFPEDPDSMKMDGLGMEWAEAHRDAMKEVHVVRDGVNLYGEYYDFGHKRAVMILSGRTESLRYGYFFAIPYAEAGWNILVVDPRAHGKSDGEFNTVGFEESLDDIAWVKHLRDCHGVRQVIFHGICIGAAGGVYALTNPDCPETVKGLVTEGMYPNFGESMKNHLIERKKMMWGLYPLIRGCMRRHTGHSMDYGPIDVIHRLEVPLLMLHSKEDPYSTPPYAQKLFDLAGTSDKRLVWFERGRHSMLRITDTERYDTAVKEFVGQFDTALHI
;
A
#
# COMPACT_ATOMS: atom_id res chain seq x y z
N MET A 1 -49.05 -15.55 33.69
CA MET A 1 -47.97 -16.55 33.88
C MET A 1 -48.48 -17.95 33.51
N ASP A 2 -49.73 -18.30 33.88
CA ASP A 2 -50.31 -19.62 33.64
C ASP A 2 -50.54 -19.98 32.17
N THR A 3 -50.93 -19.01 31.33
CA THR A 3 -51.19 -19.24 29.89
C THR A 3 -49.90 -19.57 29.11
N LEU A 4 -48.75 -18.99 29.45
CA LEU A 4 -47.46 -19.31 28.85
C LEU A 4 -46.97 -20.71 29.26
N LEU A 5 -47.15 -21.08 30.54
CA LEU A 5 -46.81 -22.41 31.04
C LEU A 5 -47.64 -23.50 30.40
N GLN A 6 -48.98 -23.26 30.23
CA GLN A 6 -49.88 -24.16 29.49
C GLN A 6 -49.49 -24.31 28.03
N PHE A 7 -49.05 -23.22 27.34
CA PHE A 7 -48.54 -23.33 25.97
C PHE A 7 -47.28 -24.19 25.88
N PHE A 8 -46.30 -23.98 26.75
CA PHE A 8 -45.07 -24.77 26.74
C PHE A 8 -45.32 -26.26 27.05
N SER A 9 -46.26 -26.57 27.93
CA SER A 9 -46.62 -27.96 28.27
C SER A 9 -47.45 -28.67 27.17
N SER A 10 -48.13 -27.93 26.29
CA SER A 10 -48.90 -28.49 25.18
C SER A 10 -48.05 -28.84 23.95
N VAL A 11 -46.79 -28.35 23.86
CA VAL A 11 -45.91 -28.65 22.74
C VAL A 11 -45.26 -30.02 22.92
N PRO A 12 -45.36 -30.94 21.95
CA PRO A 12 -44.75 -32.25 22.04
C PRO A 12 -43.24 -32.21 22.29
N THR A 13 -42.73 -33.07 23.15
CA THR A 13 -41.31 -33.11 23.57
C THR A 13 -40.36 -33.19 22.38
N PHE A 14 -40.69 -33.90 21.31
CA PHE A 14 -39.84 -33.98 20.11
C PHE A 14 -39.61 -32.63 19.44
N VAL A 15 -40.59 -31.69 19.50
CA VAL A 15 -40.43 -30.33 18.95
C VAL A 15 -39.36 -29.57 19.71
N TRP A 16 -39.30 -29.71 21.03
CA TRP A 16 -38.25 -29.11 21.86
C TRP A 16 -36.88 -29.72 21.58
N ILE A 17 -36.80 -31.02 21.33
CA ILE A 17 -35.58 -31.70 20.94
C ILE A 17 -35.07 -31.15 19.59
N ILE A 18 -35.96 -31.08 18.60
CA ILE A 18 -35.63 -30.53 17.27
C ILE A 18 -35.16 -29.08 17.40
N LEU A 19 -35.90 -28.24 18.13
CA LEU A 19 -35.50 -26.84 18.35
C LEU A 19 -34.14 -26.73 19.06
N GLY A 20 -33.94 -27.55 20.09
CA GLY A 20 -32.63 -27.62 20.81
C GLY A 20 -31.48 -28.03 19.90
N VAL A 21 -31.67 -29.02 19.02
CA VAL A 21 -30.69 -29.43 18.03
C VAL A 21 -30.42 -28.32 17.01
N LEU A 22 -31.46 -27.64 16.50
CA LEU A 22 -31.31 -26.54 15.56
C LEU A 22 -30.57 -25.34 16.18
N VAL A 23 -30.94 -24.95 17.39
CA VAL A 23 -30.28 -23.85 18.12
C VAL A 23 -28.83 -24.25 18.48
N GLY A 24 -28.64 -25.47 18.98
CA GLY A 24 -27.31 -25.98 19.33
C GLY A 24 -26.36 -26.06 18.11
N SER A 25 -26.90 -26.56 16.97
CA SER A 25 -26.11 -26.59 15.73
C SER A 25 -25.82 -25.19 15.21
N GLY A 26 -26.77 -24.25 15.30
CA GLY A 26 -26.53 -22.83 14.95
C GLY A 26 -25.44 -22.19 15.79
N ILE A 27 -25.46 -22.44 17.12
CA ILE A 27 -24.41 -21.93 18.04
C ILE A 27 -23.04 -22.49 17.68
N LEU A 28 -22.93 -23.77 17.32
CA LEU A 28 -21.68 -24.40 16.92
C LEU A 28 -21.20 -23.95 15.54
N MET A 29 -22.11 -23.82 14.58
CA MET A 29 -21.77 -23.44 13.20
C MET A 29 -21.44 -21.96 13.04
N TYR A 30 -21.98 -21.08 13.88
CA TYR A 30 -21.78 -19.64 13.78
C TYR A 30 -20.29 -19.23 13.87
N PRO A 31 -19.50 -19.64 14.89
CA PRO A 31 -18.09 -19.30 14.95
C PRO A 31 -17.28 -19.92 13.81
N ILE A 32 -17.61 -21.12 13.35
CA ILE A 32 -16.96 -21.75 12.20
C ILE A 32 -17.18 -20.90 10.95
N THR A 33 -18.42 -20.49 10.71
CA THR A 33 -18.78 -19.62 9.57
C THR A 33 -18.01 -18.30 9.62
N LEU A 34 -17.89 -17.66 10.79
CA LEU A 34 -17.12 -16.44 10.96
C LEU A 34 -15.61 -16.65 10.67
N ILE A 35 -15.03 -17.75 11.12
CA ILE A 35 -13.63 -18.09 10.85
C ILE A 35 -13.41 -18.30 9.36
N VAL A 36 -14.28 -19.07 8.70
CA VAL A 36 -14.18 -19.29 7.24
C VAL A 36 -14.34 -17.97 6.49
N ALA A 37 -15.36 -17.18 6.80
CA ALA A 37 -15.62 -15.90 6.16
C ALA A 37 -14.44 -14.92 6.35
N SER A 38 -13.85 -14.87 7.54
CA SER A 38 -12.69 -13.99 7.80
C SER A 38 -11.46 -14.39 6.99
N ASN A 39 -11.18 -15.69 6.85
CA ASN A 39 -10.11 -16.18 5.99
C ASN A 39 -10.41 -15.89 4.50
N MET A 40 -11.65 -16.02 4.06
CA MET A 40 -12.03 -15.66 2.68
C MET A 40 -11.79 -14.17 2.42
N VAL A 41 -12.20 -13.28 3.33
CA VAL A 41 -11.98 -11.83 3.20
C VAL A 41 -10.48 -11.51 3.23
N TYR A 42 -9.72 -12.11 4.13
CA TYR A 42 -8.27 -11.94 4.20
C TYR A 42 -7.61 -12.35 2.87
N ASN A 43 -7.90 -13.55 2.37
CA ASN A 43 -7.35 -14.06 1.12
C ASN A 43 -7.77 -13.21 -0.09
N ALA A 44 -9.03 -12.78 -0.15
CA ALA A 44 -9.51 -11.89 -1.21
C ALA A 44 -8.78 -10.54 -1.21
N THR A 45 -8.34 -10.05 -0.04
CA THR A 45 -7.75 -8.73 0.14
C THR A 45 -6.23 -8.73 0.03
N LEU A 46 -5.55 -9.72 0.62
CA LEU A 46 -4.10 -9.69 0.83
C LEU A 46 -3.34 -10.93 0.31
N ARG A 47 -4.01 -11.86 -0.37
CA ARG A 47 -3.36 -13.02 -0.97
C ARG A 47 -3.49 -13.00 -2.48
N ARG A 48 -2.40 -13.30 -3.20
CA ARG A 48 -2.44 -13.59 -4.63
C ARG A 48 -3.03 -14.98 -4.84
N THR A 49 -4.22 -15.04 -5.40
CA THR A 49 -4.99 -16.28 -5.58
C THR A 49 -4.94 -16.81 -7.01
N SER A 50 -4.46 -15.99 -7.95
CA SER A 50 -4.23 -16.38 -9.34
C SER A 50 -3.13 -15.50 -9.96
N PRO A 51 -2.49 -15.89 -11.08
CA PRO A 51 -1.51 -15.06 -11.78
C PRO A 51 -2.05 -13.72 -12.27
N GLU A 52 -3.36 -13.64 -12.57
CA GLU A 52 -4.01 -12.44 -13.07
C GLU A 52 -4.27 -11.42 -11.95
N LYS A 53 -4.49 -11.91 -10.73
CA LYS A 53 -4.68 -11.04 -9.57
C LYS A 53 -3.39 -10.28 -9.30
N TRP A 54 -3.49 -8.95 -9.30
CA TRP A 54 -2.35 -8.04 -9.18
C TRP A 54 -1.29 -8.20 -10.28
N GLY A 55 -1.75 -8.65 -11.45
CA GLY A 55 -0.92 -8.74 -12.64
C GLY A 55 -0.59 -7.37 -13.22
N ARG A 56 0.13 -7.37 -14.34
CA ARG A 56 0.51 -6.15 -15.06
C ARG A 56 -0.62 -5.65 -15.97
N VAL A 57 -1.76 -5.38 -15.37
CA VAL A 57 -2.96 -4.84 -16.03
C VAL A 57 -3.43 -3.60 -15.27
N PRO A 58 -4.23 -2.72 -15.88
CA PRO A 58 -4.83 -1.60 -15.16
C PRO A 58 -5.62 -2.09 -13.95
N SER A 59 -5.44 -1.47 -12.79
CA SER A 59 -6.10 -1.88 -11.55
C SER A 59 -7.61 -1.66 -11.57
N PHE A 60 -8.06 -0.65 -12.31
CA PHE A 60 -9.47 -0.27 -12.44
C PHE A 60 -9.83 0.01 -13.89
N PRO A 61 -9.99 -1.04 -14.74
CA PRO A 61 -10.22 -0.86 -16.18
C PRO A 61 -11.56 -0.20 -16.52
N GLU A 62 -12.51 -0.20 -15.58
CA GLU A 62 -13.81 0.48 -15.70
C GLU A 62 -13.74 1.98 -15.40
N ASP A 63 -12.62 2.46 -14.85
CA ASP A 63 -12.43 3.84 -14.43
C ASP A 63 -11.66 4.62 -15.50
N PRO A 64 -12.26 5.68 -16.11
CA PRO A 64 -11.61 6.45 -17.17
C PRO A 64 -10.29 7.12 -16.74
N ASP A 65 -10.21 7.62 -15.50
CA ASP A 65 -8.99 8.26 -14.99
C ASP A 65 -7.88 7.22 -14.79
N SER A 66 -8.22 6.05 -14.26
CA SER A 66 -7.28 4.93 -14.13
C SER A 66 -6.74 4.50 -15.50
N MET A 67 -7.60 4.38 -16.50
CA MET A 67 -7.20 4.04 -17.87
C MET A 67 -6.32 5.12 -18.50
N LYS A 68 -6.62 6.40 -18.24
CA LYS A 68 -5.79 7.52 -18.71
C LYS A 68 -4.41 7.52 -18.05
N MET A 69 -4.34 7.28 -16.74
CA MET A 69 -3.07 7.13 -16.01
C MET A 69 -2.24 5.99 -16.60
N ASP A 70 -2.86 4.84 -16.81
CA ASP A 70 -2.22 3.68 -17.39
C ASP A 70 -1.71 3.95 -18.81
N GLY A 71 -2.52 4.58 -19.66
CA GLY A 71 -2.13 4.96 -21.03
C GLY A 71 -0.92 5.89 -21.06
N LEU A 72 -0.94 6.97 -20.27
CA LEU A 72 0.18 7.92 -20.16
C LEU A 72 1.45 7.25 -19.60
N GLY A 73 1.29 6.39 -18.59
CA GLY A 73 2.41 5.63 -18.03
C GLY A 73 3.03 4.67 -19.05
N MET A 74 2.22 3.94 -19.81
CA MET A 74 2.69 3.02 -20.84
C MET A 74 3.36 3.77 -22.01
N GLU A 75 2.83 4.91 -22.41
CA GLU A 75 3.43 5.78 -23.42
C GLU A 75 4.83 6.24 -22.98
N TRP A 76 4.96 6.67 -21.72
CA TRP A 76 6.24 7.05 -21.14
C TRP A 76 7.22 5.88 -21.12
N ALA A 77 6.80 4.70 -20.66
CA ALA A 77 7.65 3.51 -20.57
C ALA A 77 8.15 3.06 -21.95
N GLU A 78 7.28 3.09 -22.96
CA GLU A 78 7.65 2.74 -24.33
C GLU A 78 8.64 3.76 -24.94
N ALA A 79 8.41 5.06 -24.70
CA ALA A 79 9.31 6.12 -25.16
C ALA A 79 10.71 6.05 -24.55
N HIS A 80 10.86 5.39 -23.39
CA HIS A 80 12.15 5.26 -22.69
C HIS A 80 12.67 3.81 -22.65
N ARG A 81 12.16 2.94 -23.52
CA ARG A 81 12.51 1.51 -23.56
C ARG A 81 14.02 1.25 -23.69
N ASP A 82 14.73 2.08 -24.44
CA ASP A 82 16.18 1.95 -24.64
C ASP A 82 17.00 2.18 -23.36
N ALA A 83 16.48 2.94 -22.39
CA ALA A 83 17.10 3.18 -21.09
C ALA A 83 16.72 2.10 -20.06
N MET A 84 15.75 1.24 -20.34
CA MET A 84 15.21 0.26 -19.41
C MET A 84 16.11 -0.98 -19.32
N LYS A 85 16.34 -1.40 -18.08
CA LYS A 85 17.03 -2.66 -17.73
C LYS A 85 16.12 -3.47 -16.80
N GLU A 86 15.87 -4.72 -17.13
CA GLU A 86 15.24 -5.65 -16.18
C GLU A 86 16.21 -5.93 -15.04
N VAL A 87 15.73 -5.83 -13.82
CA VAL A 87 16.52 -6.05 -12.60
C VAL A 87 15.79 -7.00 -11.65
N HIS A 88 16.58 -7.76 -10.90
CA HIS A 88 16.07 -8.76 -9.96
C HIS A 88 16.79 -8.66 -8.62
N VAL A 89 16.06 -8.86 -7.55
CA VAL A 89 16.59 -9.01 -6.20
C VAL A 89 15.96 -10.23 -5.56
N VAL A 90 16.77 -11.06 -4.93
CA VAL A 90 16.28 -12.22 -4.17
C VAL A 90 16.41 -11.93 -2.68
N ARG A 91 15.29 -11.97 -1.96
CA ARG A 91 15.26 -11.85 -0.50
C ARG A 91 14.42 -12.97 0.12
N ASP A 92 15.02 -13.71 1.05
CA ASP A 92 14.38 -14.83 1.76
C ASP A 92 13.73 -15.86 0.82
N GLY A 93 14.39 -16.13 -0.34
CA GLY A 93 13.90 -17.05 -1.36
C GLY A 93 12.80 -16.51 -2.27
N VAL A 94 12.38 -15.25 -2.09
CA VAL A 94 11.43 -14.55 -2.97
C VAL A 94 12.21 -13.80 -4.03
N ASN A 95 11.99 -14.12 -5.31
CA ASN A 95 12.55 -13.38 -6.42
C ASN A 95 11.67 -12.19 -6.75
N LEU A 96 12.22 -11.00 -6.62
CA LEU A 96 11.56 -9.73 -6.87
C LEU A 96 11.99 -9.21 -8.24
N TYR A 97 11.06 -8.66 -8.99
CA TYR A 97 11.26 -8.10 -10.32
C TYR A 97 11.08 -6.59 -10.32
N GLY A 98 11.95 -5.89 -11.05
CA GLY A 98 11.86 -4.46 -11.28
C GLY A 98 12.37 -4.05 -12.66
N GLU A 99 12.08 -2.81 -13.03
CA GLU A 99 12.57 -2.17 -14.24
C GLU A 99 13.29 -0.89 -13.86
N TYR A 100 14.58 -0.83 -14.17
CA TYR A 100 15.44 0.31 -13.91
C TYR A 100 15.69 1.10 -15.20
N TYR A 101 15.24 2.33 -15.24
CA TYR A 101 15.46 3.28 -16.32
C TYR A 101 16.69 4.11 -16.00
N ASP A 102 17.80 3.81 -16.69
CA ASP A 102 19.11 4.40 -16.48
C ASP A 102 19.36 5.55 -17.46
N PHE A 103 19.15 6.76 -17.01
CA PHE A 103 19.42 7.99 -17.76
C PHE A 103 20.84 8.53 -17.51
N GLY A 104 21.72 7.76 -16.91
CA GLY A 104 23.13 8.12 -16.66
C GLY A 104 23.36 8.93 -15.37
N HIS A 105 22.36 9.06 -14.50
CA HIS A 105 22.46 9.82 -13.26
C HIS A 105 22.97 8.96 -12.08
N LYS A 106 23.51 9.59 -11.05
CA LYS A 106 23.90 8.94 -9.77
C LYS A 106 22.80 9.03 -8.70
N ARG A 107 21.62 9.40 -9.11
CA ARG A 107 20.42 9.56 -8.28
C ARG A 107 19.24 8.82 -8.92
N ALA A 108 18.40 8.20 -8.10
CA ALA A 108 17.25 7.45 -8.58
C ALA A 108 16.03 7.68 -7.69
N VAL A 109 14.85 7.61 -8.29
CA VAL A 109 13.59 7.51 -7.56
C VAL A 109 13.09 6.08 -7.65
N MET A 110 12.69 5.52 -6.53
CA MET A 110 12.03 4.22 -6.43
C MET A 110 10.55 4.43 -6.16
N ILE A 111 9.70 3.98 -7.08
CA ILE A 111 8.24 4.08 -6.96
C ILE A 111 7.72 2.83 -6.24
N LEU A 112 7.11 3.07 -5.08
CA LEU A 112 6.53 2.05 -4.21
C LEU A 112 5.01 2.04 -4.41
N SER A 113 4.54 1.06 -5.16
CA SER A 113 3.14 0.98 -5.57
C SER A 113 2.18 0.66 -4.43
N GLY A 114 0.89 0.92 -4.65
CA GLY A 114 -0.19 0.57 -3.73
C GLY A 114 -0.50 -0.93 -3.67
N ARG A 115 -1.57 -1.28 -2.94
CA ARG A 115 -1.91 -2.68 -2.61
C ARG A 115 -2.28 -3.54 -3.81
N THR A 116 -2.86 -2.97 -4.84
CA THR A 116 -3.40 -3.73 -5.99
C THR A 116 -2.61 -3.49 -7.28
N GLU A 117 -1.59 -2.66 -7.21
CA GLU A 117 -0.84 -2.17 -8.35
C GLU A 117 0.48 -2.92 -8.52
N SER A 118 0.75 -3.34 -9.76
CA SER A 118 2.07 -3.77 -10.22
C SER A 118 2.93 -2.57 -10.60
N LEU A 119 4.18 -2.80 -11.01
CA LEU A 119 5.08 -1.74 -11.46
C LEU A 119 4.52 -0.86 -12.58
N ARG A 120 3.58 -1.39 -13.39
CA ARG A 120 2.93 -0.66 -14.48
C ARG A 120 2.27 0.64 -14.02
N TYR A 121 1.67 0.62 -12.84
CA TYR A 121 1.10 1.81 -12.21
C TYR A 121 2.17 2.88 -11.90
N GLY A 122 3.37 2.43 -11.55
CA GLY A 122 4.50 3.29 -11.22
C GLY A 122 5.01 4.14 -12.39
N TYR A 123 4.82 3.71 -13.64
CA TYR A 123 5.27 4.47 -14.80
C TYR A 123 4.67 5.87 -14.88
N PHE A 124 3.39 6.01 -14.53
CA PHE A 124 2.74 7.31 -14.52
C PHE A 124 3.39 8.29 -13.52
N PHE A 125 3.79 7.79 -12.36
CA PHE A 125 4.44 8.59 -11.32
C PHE A 125 5.94 8.84 -11.58
N ALA A 126 6.55 8.09 -12.49
CA ALA A 126 7.96 8.26 -12.88
C ALA A 126 8.21 9.56 -13.66
N ILE A 127 7.20 10.05 -14.39
CA ILE A 127 7.33 11.15 -15.37
C ILE A 127 7.98 12.40 -14.77
N PRO A 128 7.49 13.02 -13.68
CA PRO A 128 8.06 14.26 -13.16
C PRO A 128 9.50 14.10 -12.65
N TYR A 129 9.87 12.91 -12.23
CA TYR A 129 11.24 12.62 -11.77
C TYR A 129 12.21 12.44 -12.93
N ALA A 130 11.82 11.76 -13.99
CA ALA A 130 12.62 11.63 -15.20
C ALA A 130 12.90 13.01 -15.83
N GLU A 131 11.86 13.87 -15.90
CA GLU A 131 11.99 15.25 -16.34
C GLU A 131 12.90 16.09 -15.42
N ALA A 132 12.98 15.78 -14.14
CA ALA A 132 13.89 16.40 -13.18
C ALA A 132 15.31 15.79 -13.17
N GLY A 133 15.64 14.87 -14.09
CA GLY A 133 16.96 14.28 -14.25
C GLY A 133 17.29 13.22 -13.19
N TRP A 134 16.34 12.36 -12.86
CA TRP A 134 16.51 11.20 -11.99
C TRP A 134 16.37 9.90 -12.78
N ASN A 135 17.19 8.90 -12.46
CA ASN A 135 16.93 7.53 -12.87
C ASN A 135 15.68 7.02 -12.15
N ILE A 136 14.98 6.03 -12.74
CA ILE A 136 13.74 5.51 -12.19
C ILE A 136 13.87 4.02 -11.93
N LEU A 137 13.46 3.58 -10.75
CA LEU A 137 13.20 2.17 -10.46
C LEU A 137 11.72 2.00 -10.18
N VAL A 138 11.04 1.21 -10.99
CA VAL A 138 9.69 0.71 -10.71
C VAL A 138 9.78 -0.78 -10.40
N VAL A 139 9.09 -1.22 -9.36
CA VAL A 139 9.16 -2.60 -8.90
C VAL A 139 7.77 -3.25 -8.86
N ASP A 140 7.70 -4.53 -9.20
CA ASP A 140 6.56 -5.34 -8.80
C ASP A 140 6.73 -5.68 -7.31
N PRO A 141 5.86 -5.22 -6.41
CA PRO A 141 5.92 -5.66 -5.02
C PRO A 141 5.82 -7.19 -4.91
N ARG A 142 6.22 -7.76 -3.78
CA ARG A 142 6.00 -9.19 -3.54
C ARG A 142 4.55 -9.58 -3.80
N ALA A 143 4.30 -10.76 -4.32
CA ALA A 143 3.00 -11.27 -4.75
C ALA A 143 2.34 -10.49 -5.92
N HIS A 144 3.04 -9.56 -6.59
CA HIS A 144 2.51 -8.78 -7.72
C HIS A 144 3.31 -9.02 -9.01
N GLY A 145 2.67 -8.79 -10.15
CA GLY A 145 3.31 -8.82 -11.47
C GLY A 145 4.17 -10.06 -11.70
N LYS A 146 5.46 -9.86 -11.98
CA LYS A 146 6.46 -10.91 -12.18
C LYS A 146 7.20 -11.31 -10.88
N SER A 147 6.99 -10.59 -9.76
CA SER A 147 7.59 -10.95 -8.48
C SER A 147 6.91 -12.19 -7.88
N ASP A 148 7.73 -13.01 -7.21
CA ASP A 148 7.25 -14.14 -6.44
C ASP A 148 6.55 -13.66 -5.14
N GLY A 149 6.04 -14.62 -4.39
CA GLY A 149 5.33 -14.40 -3.15
C GLY A 149 3.85 -14.71 -3.24
N GLU A 150 3.23 -14.80 -2.10
CA GLU A 150 1.82 -15.20 -1.99
C GLU A 150 0.96 -14.11 -1.33
N PHE A 151 1.54 -13.34 -0.41
CA PHE A 151 0.82 -12.35 0.38
C PHE A 151 1.41 -10.96 0.22
N ASN A 152 0.51 -9.95 0.13
CA ASN A 152 0.84 -8.58 0.43
C ASN A 152 0.81 -8.41 1.95
N THR A 153 1.86 -7.87 2.52
CA THR A 153 2.02 -7.72 3.97
C THR A 153 1.80 -6.30 4.47
N VAL A 154 1.13 -5.49 3.65
CA VAL A 154 0.75 -4.09 3.90
C VAL A 154 1.93 -3.17 4.28
N GLY A 155 3.06 -3.40 3.62
CA GLY A 155 4.28 -2.61 3.77
C GLY A 155 5.33 -3.21 4.69
N PHE A 156 5.04 -4.25 5.48
CA PHE A 156 6.01 -4.80 6.43
C PHE A 156 7.16 -5.53 5.74
N GLU A 157 6.88 -6.61 5.02
CA GLU A 157 7.90 -7.32 4.27
C GLU A 157 8.34 -6.54 3.02
N GLU A 158 7.42 -5.77 2.42
CA GLU A 158 7.70 -4.89 1.29
C GLU A 158 8.79 -3.86 1.67
N SER A 159 8.79 -3.34 2.90
CA SER A 159 9.82 -2.38 3.35
C SER A 159 11.23 -3.00 3.40
N LEU A 160 11.33 -4.27 3.74
CA LEU A 160 12.60 -5.00 3.72
C LEU A 160 13.04 -5.31 2.28
N ASP A 161 12.09 -5.53 1.37
CA ASP A 161 12.36 -5.64 -0.06
C ASP A 161 12.88 -4.30 -0.61
N ASP A 162 12.27 -3.19 -0.20
CA ASP A 162 12.68 -1.85 -0.59
C ASP A 162 14.14 -1.55 -0.16
N ILE A 163 14.52 -1.94 1.06
CA ILE A 163 15.91 -1.86 1.53
C ILE A 163 16.84 -2.70 0.64
N ALA A 164 16.43 -3.90 0.25
CA ALA A 164 17.22 -4.76 -0.63
C ALA A 164 17.37 -4.13 -2.03
N TRP A 165 16.33 -3.52 -2.58
CA TRP A 165 16.38 -2.77 -3.84
C TRP A 165 17.34 -1.58 -3.77
N VAL A 166 17.33 -0.81 -2.68
CA VAL A 166 18.27 0.31 -2.48
C VAL A 166 19.71 -0.19 -2.46
N LYS A 167 20.00 -1.29 -1.76
CA LYS A 167 21.33 -1.91 -1.77
C LYS A 167 21.74 -2.33 -3.20
N HIS A 168 20.81 -2.92 -3.95
CA HIS A 168 21.05 -3.28 -5.36
C HIS A 168 21.35 -2.06 -6.24
N LEU A 169 20.58 -0.97 -6.13
CA LEU A 169 20.84 0.26 -6.86
C LEU A 169 22.23 0.84 -6.55
N ARG A 170 22.61 0.84 -5.27
CA ARG A 170 23.92 1.31 -4.83
C ARG A 170 25.07 0.45 -5.37
N ASP A 171 24.95 -0.87 -5.21
CA ASP A 171 26.05 -1.82 -5.43
C ASP A 171 26.21 -2.18 -6.92
N CYS A 172 25.11 -2.30 -7.67
CA CYS A 172 25.13 -2.71 -9.07
C CYS A 172 25.06 -1.54 -10.07
N HIS A 173 24.46 -0.41 -9.68
CA HIS A 173 24.27 0.75 -10.58
C HIS A 173 25.01 2.00 -10.12
N GLY A 174 25.67 1.95 -8.96
CA GLY A 174 26.46 3.07 -8.42
C GLY A 174 25.62 4.30 -8.07
N VAL A 175 24.33 4.10 -7.75
CA VAL A 175 23.41 5.13 -7.30
C VAL A 175 23.84 5.60 -5.90
N ARG A 176 23.90 6.91 -5.69
CA ARG A 176 24.35 7.54 -4.44
C ARG A 176 23.21 8.19 -3.66
N GLN A 177 22.14 8.54 -4.34
CA GLN A 177 20.95 9.15 -3.73
C GLN A 177 19.70 8.45 -4.25
N VAL A 178 18.84 8.05 -3.35
CA VAL A 178 17.54 7.46 -3.64
C VAL A 178 16.45 8.28 -2.95
N ILE A 179 15.37 8.55 -3.65
CA ILE A 179 14.12 9.07 -3.09
C ILE A 179 13.09 7.96 -3.19
N PHE A 180 12.37 7.71 -2.12
CA PHE A 180 11.18 6.87 -2.16
C PHE A 180 9.97 7.72 -2.54
N HIS A 181 9.17 7.22 -3.47
CA HIS A 181 7.84 7.73 -3.74
C HIS A 181 6.82 6.63 -3.48
N GLY A 182 6.17 6.70 -2.33
CA GLY A 182 5.23 5.68 -1.88
C GLY A 182 3.77 6.12 -2.06
N ILE A 183 2.95 5.18 -2.56
CA ILE A 183 1.52 5.38 -2.79
C ILE A 183 0.76 4.40 -1.90
N CYS A 184 -0.16 4.90 -1.07
CA CYS A 184 -1.00 4.08 -0.18
C CYS A 184 -0.14 3.14 0.72
N ILE A 185 -0.16 1.82 0.44
CA ILE A 185 0.68 0.82 1.14
C ILE A 185 2.18 1.08 0.89
N GLY A 186 2.56 1.49 -0.31
CA GLY A 186 3.93 1.85 -0.61
C GLY A 186 4.43 3.02 0.24
N ALA A 187 3.56 3.99 0.57
CA ALA A 187 3.89 5.06 1.51
C ALA A 187 4.17 4.53 2.93
N ALA A 188 3.38 3.56 3.39
CA ALA A 188 3.61 2.91 4.68
C ALA A 188 4.92 2.11 4.66
N GLY A 189 5.19 1.34 3.59
CA GLY A 189 6.44 0.61 3.37
C GLY A 189 7.66 1.54 3.41
N GLY A 190 7.58 2.67 2.73
CA GLY A 190 8.65 3.69 2.74
C GLY A 190 8.96 4.22 4.14
N VAL A 191 7.92 4.47 4.98
CA VAL A 191 8.12 4.86 6.38
C VAL A 191 8.76 3.74 7.18
N TYR A 192 8.30 2.49 7.02
CA TYR A 192 8.90 1.35 7.73
C TYR A 192 10.36 1.13 7.31
N ALA A 193 10.66 1.21 6.01
CA ALA A 193 12.03 1.10 5.51
C ALA A 193 12.94 2.17 6.12
N LEU A 194 12.52 3.45 6.07
CA LEU A 194 13.31 4.57 6.56
C LEU A 194 13.48 4.62 8.08
N THR A 195 12.58 3.99 8.81
CA THR A 195 12.69 3.87 10.29
C THR A 195 13.36 2.57 10.73
N ASN A 196 13.78 1.73 9.77
CA ASN A 196 14.56 0.52 10.02
C ASN A 196 16.06 0.86 10.06
N PRO A 197 16.83 0.41 11.07
CA PRO A 197 18.26 0.68 11.17
C PRO A 197 19.09 0.11 9.99
N ASP A 198 18.57 -0.89 9.28
CA ASP A 198 19.26 -1.49 8.12
C ASP A 198 19.06 -0.69 6.82
N CYS A 199 18.26 0.38 6.85
CA CYS A 199 18.04 1.24 5.69
C CYS A 199 19.32 1.97 5.32
N PRO A 200 19.80 1.84 4.06
CA PRO A 200 21.01 2.55 3.65
C PRO A 200 20.85 4.08 3.71
N GLU A 201 21.87 4.78 4.18
CA GLU A 201 21.91 6.25 4.16
C GLU A 201 21.80 6.86 2.76
N THR A 202 21.87 6.02 1.73
CA THR A 202 21.63 6.39 0.33
C THR A 202 20.22 6.94 0.12
N VAL A 203 19.24 6.52 0.94
CA VAL A 203 17.86 7.05 0.86
C VAL A 203 17.83 8.41 1.52
N LYS A 204 17.52 9.46 0.73
CA LYS A 204 17.62 10.85 1.13
C LYS A 204 16.29 11.56 1.35
N GLY A 205 15.18 10.97 0.97
CA GLY A 205 13.87 11.60 1.14
C GLY A 205 12.71 10.66 0.84
N LEU A 206 11.54 11.09 1.24
CA LEU A 206 10.29 10.35 1.07
C LEU A 206 9.20 11.28 0.52
N VAL A 207 8.58 10.86 -0.58
CA VAL A 207 7.33 11.43 -1.09
C VAL A 207 6.22 10.42 -0.83
N THR A 208 5.08 10.87 -0.31
CA THR A 208 3.93 9.99 -0.04
C THR A 208 2.67 10.53 -0.67
N GLU A 209 1.87 9.64 -1.25
CA GLU A 209 0.50 9.92 -1.68
C GLU A 209 -0.48 9.00 -0.96
N GLY A 210 -1.50 9.58 -0.31
CA GLY A 210 -2.57 8.83 0.33
C GLY A 210 -2.11 7.91 1.47
N MET A 211 -1.08 8.30 2.23
CA MET A 211 -0.59 7.51 3.37
C MET A 211 -1.64 7.40 4.48
N TYR A 212 -1.87 6.17 4.96
CA TYR A 212 -2.80 5.89 6.06
C TYR A 212 -2.07 5.75 7.41
N PRO A 213 -2.77 5.92 8.56
CA PRO A 213 -2.16 5.78 9.89
C PRO A 213 -1.76 4.34 10.21
N ASN A 214 -2.62 3.39 9.92
CA ASN A 214 -2.42 1.95 9.95
C ASN A 214 -3.44 1.26 9.04
N PHE A 215 -3.15 0.02 8.67
CA PHE A 215 -4.01 -0.71 7.73
C PHE A 215 -5.39 -1.01 8.29
N GLY A 216 -5.53 -1.16 9.60
CA GLY A 216 -6.81 -1.38 10.26
C GLY A 216 -7.79 -0.23 10.06
N GLU A 217 -7.34 1.02 10.18
CA GLU A 217 -8.17 2.20 9.93
C GLU A 217 -8.51 2.32 8.44
N SER A 218 -7.53 2.11 7.53
CA SER A 218 -7.79 2.11 6.09
C SER A 218 -8.83 1.06 5.72
N MET A 219 -8.74 -0.16 6.24
CA MET A 219 -9.72 -1.22 6.01
C MET A 219 -11.11 -0.86 6.53
N LYS A 220 -11.22 -0.29 7.73
CA LYS A 220 -12.51 0.18 8.26
C LYS A 220 -13.15 1.21 7.33
N ASN A 221 -12.36 2.18 6.87
CA ASN A 221 -12.84 3.22 5.97
C ASN A 221 -13.31 2.63 4.63
N HIS A 222 -12.58 1.67 4.06
CA HIS A 222 -13.01 0.93 2.87
C HIS A 222 -14.34 0.18 3.07
N LEU A 223 -14.56 -0.39 4.25
CA LEU A 223 -15.80 -1.10 4.56
C LEU A 223 -16.98 -0.13 4.72
N ILE A 224 -16.75 1.02 5.34
CA ILE A 224 -17.75 2.08 5.51
C ILE A 224 -18.15 2.62 4.13
N GLU A 225 -17.18 3.00 3.30
CA GLU A 225 -17.42 3.52 1.96
C GLU A 225 -18.22 2.54 1.08
N ARG A 226 -17.90 1.26 1.16
CA ARG A 226 -18.61 0.20 0.42
C ARG A 226 -19.88 -0.29 1.10
N LYS A 227 -20.33 0.34 2.19
CA LYS A 227 -21.54 -0.03 2.97
C LYS A 227 -21.55 -1.50 3.40
N LYS A 228 -20.38 -2.07 3.68
CA LYS A 228 -20.25 -3.46 4.12
C LYS A 228 -20.16 -3.51 5.64
N MET A 229 -21.18 -4.06 6.29
CA MET A 229 -21.17 -4.35 7.72
C MET A 229 -20.36 -5.61 8.00
N MET A 230 -19.25 -5.46 8.77
CA MET A 230 -18.36 -6.59 9.08
C MET A 230 -18.08 -6.70 10.59
N TRP A 231 -19.06 -6.44 11.41
CA TRP A 231 -18.96 -6.33 12.87
C TRP A 231 -18.24 -7.52 13.55
N GLY A 232 -18.61 -8.74 13.21
CA GLY A 232 -18.01 -9.94 13.80
C GLY A 232 -16.72 -10.41 13.11
N LEU A 233 -16.46 -9.96 11.89
CA LEU A 233 -15.32 -10.43 11.09
C LEU A 233 -14.04 -9.66 11.35
N TYR A 234 -14.12 -8.37 11.72
CA TYR A 234 -12.95 -7.52 11.88
C TYR A 234 -11.90 -8.07 12.86
N PRO A 235 -12.26 -8.52 14.10
CA PRO A 235 -11.29 -9.12 15.01
C PRO A 235 -10.64 -10.39 14.45
N LEU A 236 -11.41 -11.18 13.70
CA LEU A 236 -10.92 -12.42 13.09
C LEU A 236 -9.98 -12.15 11.91
N ILE A 237 -10.28 -11.13 11.08
CA ILE A 237 -9.39 -10.68 10.00
C ILE A 237 -8.06 -10.19 10.58
N ARG A 238 -8.08 -9.44 11.70
CA ARG A 238 -6.87 -9.07 12.45
C ARG A 238 -6.07 -10.29 12.87
N GLY A 239 -6.76 -11.32 13.37
CA GLY A 239 -6.13 -12.60 13.73
C GLY A 239 -5.50 -13.30 12.53
N CYS A 240 -6.18 -13.31 11.37
CA CYS A 240 -5.63 -13.85 10.12
C CYS A 240 -4.35 -13.11 9.71
N MET A 241 -4.36 -11.78 9.70
CA MET A 241 -3.18 -11.00 9.34
C MET A 241 -2.01 -11.30 10.28
N ARG A 242 -2.23 -11.26 11.60
CA ARG A 242 -1.19 -11.56 12.57
C ARG A 242 -0.60 -12.97 12.40
N ARG A 243 -1.46 -13.94 12.04
CA ARG A 243 -1.03 -15.32 11.79
C ARG A 243 -0.15 -15.45 10.54
N HIS A 244 -0.48 -14.73 9.45
CA HIS A 244 0.21 -14.84 8.16
C HIS A 244 1.44 -13.93 8.05
N THR A 245 1.42 -12.77 8.70
CA THR A 245 2.49 -11.76 8.55
C THR A 245 3.30 -11.55 9.83
N GLY A 246 2.84 -12.05 10.98
CA GLY A 246 3.42 -11.73 12.29
C GLY A 246 3.05 -10.34 12.81
N HIS A 247 2.40 -9.49 11.99
CA HIS A 247 2.14 -8.08 12.29
C HIS A 247 0.67 -7.79 12.60
N SER A 248 0.43 -6.74 13.40
CA SER A 248 -0.92 -6.27 13.71
C SER A 248 -1.39 -5.27 12.67
N MET A 249 -2.67 -5.35 12.27
CA MET A 249 -3.30 -4.33 11.43
C MET A 249 -3.39 -2.95 12.09
N ASP A 250 -3.33 -2.90 13.42
CA ASP A 250 -3.43 -1.65 14.20
C ASP A 250 -2.07 -0.96 14.36
N TYR A 251 -0.96 -1.65 14.05
CA TYR A 251 0.37 -1.05 13.97
C TYR A 251 0.57 -0.46 12.57
N GLY A 252 1.12 0.76 12.51
CA GLY A 252 1.23 1.47 11.25
C GLY A 252 2.25 2.61 11.24
N PRO A 253 2.29 3.38 10.16
CA PRO A 253 3.13 4.58 10.07
C PRO A 253 2.99 5.51 11.27
N ILE A 254 1.79 5.62 11.84
CA ILE A 254 1.52 6.50 12.99
C ILE A 254 2.35 6.17 14.22
N ASP A 255 2.76 4.91 14.37
CA ASP A 255 3.54 4.43 15.52
C ASP A 255 5.04 4.69 15.38
N VAL A 256 5.53 4.92 14.15
CA VAL A 256 6.97 4.99 13.87
C VAL A 256 7.43 6.24 13.13
N ILE A 257 6.54 7.00 12.51
CA ILE A 257 6.87 8.17 11.68
C ILE A 257 7.62 9.27 12.47
N HIS A 258 7.50 9.28 13.80
CA HIS A 258 8.26 10.17 14.66
C HIS A 258 9.78 9.91 14.64
N ARG A 259 10.20 8.76 14.11
CA ARG A 259 11.62 8.40 13.90
C ARG A 259 12.13 8.74 12.51
N LEU A 260 11.29 9.31 11.64
CA LEU A 260 11.68 9.69 10.30
C LEU A 260 12.61 10.91 10.36
N GLU A 261 13.81 10.78 9.83
CA GLU A 261 14.85 11.82 9.86
C GLU A 261 15.07 12.49 8.50
N VAL A 262 14.67 11.83 7.40
CA VAL A 262 14.84 12.37 6.05
C VAL A 262 13.74 13.36 5.67
N PRO A 263 13.97 14.28 4.73
CA PRO A 263 12.95 15.16 4.16
C PRO A 263 11.69 14.43 3.73
N LEU A 264 10.53 15.01 3.99
CA LEU A 264 9.21 14.42 3.73
C LEU A 264 8.32 15.35 2.93
N LEU A 265 7.84 14.89 1.77
CA LEU A 265 6.73 15.50 1.04
C LEU A 265 5.49 14.62 1.16
N MET A 266 4.43 15.13 1.76
CA MET A 266 3.12 14.46 1.80
C MET A 266 2.17 15.13 0.80
N LEU A 267 1.60 14.34 -0.10
CA LEU A 267 0.57 14.75 -1.05
C LEU A 267 -0.75 14.11 -0.62
N HIS A 268 -1.77 14.91 -0.33
CA HIS A 268 -3.00 14.38 0.24
C HIS A 268 -4.24 15.10 -0.24
N SER A 269 -5.34 14.35 -0.46
CA SER A 269 -6.64 14.89 -0.84
C SER A 269 -7.49 15.20 0.39
N LYS A 270 -8.23 16.31 0.33
CA LYS A 270 -9.28 16.60 1.32
C LYS A 270 -10.51 15.70 1.18
N GLU A 271 -10.64 15.01 0.05
CA GLU A 271 -11.74 14.10 -0.26
C GLU A 271 -11.37 12.61 -0.15
N ASP A 272 -10.15 12.29 0.35
CA ASP A 272 -9.73 10.88 0.47
C ASP A 272 -10.56 10.14 1.54
N PRO A 273 -11.40 9.16 1.16
CA PRO A 273 -12.25 8.46 2.10
C PRO A 273 -11.52 7.34 2.85
N TYR A 274 -10.35 6.90 2.37
CA TYR A 274 -9.63 5.74 2.89
C TYR A 274 -8.50 6.14 3.85
N SER A 275 -7.73 7.15 3.45
CA SER A 275 -6.71 7.79 4.26
C SER A 275 -7.19 9.19 4.60
N THR A 276 -8.03 9.30 5.63
CA THR A 276 -8.80 10.52 5.87
C THR A 276 -7.93 11.73 6.24
N PRO A 277 -8.33 12.96 5.87
CA PRO A 277 -7.56 14.19 6.13
C PRO A 277 -7.10 14.39 7.57
N PRO A 278 -7.92 14.10 8.61
CA PRO A 278 -7.47 14.21 10.00
C PRO A 278 -6.27 13.31 10.32
N TYR A 279 -6.21 12.12 9.74
CA TYR A 279 -5.06 11.21 9.91
C TYR A 279 -3.83 11.68 9.13
N ALA A 280 -4.02 12.22 7.92
CA ALA A 280 -2.92 12.81 7.16
C ALA A 280 -2.27 13.97 7.92
N GLN A 281 -3.07 14.90 8.48
CA GLN A 281 -2.57 15.97 9.31
C GLN A 281 -1.83 15.43 10.55
N LYS A 282 -2.41 14.45 11.23
CA LYS A 282 -1.79 13.85 12.41
C LYS A 282 -0.44 13.17 12.09
N LEU A 283 -0.35 12.47 10.97
CA LEU A 283 0.91 11.85 10.51
C LEU A 283 1.97 12.92 10.20
N PHE A 284 1.56 14.00 9.52
CA PHE A 284 2.44 15.14 9.25
C PHE A 284 2.95 15.78 10.54
N ASP A 285 2.07 16.02 11.51
CA ASP A 285 2.45 16.63 12.78
C ASP A 285 3.43 15.76 13.57
N LEU A 286 3.23 14.43 13.55
CA LEU A 286 4.07 13.45 14.24
C LEU A 286 5.40 13.16 13.56
N ALA A 287 5.56 13.45 12.26
CA ALA A 287 6.79 13.14 11.53
C ALA A 287 8.00 13.80 12.19
N GLY A 288 9.04 13.00 12.49
CA GLY A 288 10.21 13.41 13.26
C GLY A 288 11.11 14.43 12.57
N THR A 289 11.13 14.44 11.24
CA THR A 289 11.91 15.41 10.47
C THR A 289 11.33 16.82 10.58
N SER A 290 12.20 17.83 10.63
CA SER A 290 11.80 19.24 10.51
C SER A 290 11.66 19.70 9.05
N ASP A 291 12.30 19.01 8.11
CA ASP A 291 12.18 19.27 6.68
C ASP A 291 10.99 18.48 6.11
N LYS A 292 9.81 19.02 6.32
CA LYS A 292 8.56 18.38 5.89
C LYS A 292 7.57 19.36 5.30
N ARG A 293 6.87 18.91 4.26
CA ARG A 293 5.84 19.68 3.57
C ARG A 293 4.60 18.82 3.35
N LEU A 294 3.41 19.37 3.62
CA LEU A 294 2.12 18.78 3.30
C LEU A 294 1.42 19.63 2.24
N VAL A 295 1.16 19.03 1.09
CA VAL A 295 0.43 19.66 -0.02
C VAL A 295 -0.97 19.08 -0.08
N TRP A 296 -1.97 19.91 0.20
CA TRP A 296 -3.36 19.54 0.12
C TRP A 296 -3.91 19.72 -1.28
N PHE A 297 -4.61 18.73 -1.76
CA PHE A 297 -5.44 18.81 -2.96
C PHE A 297 -6.90 18.96 -2.52
N GLU A 298 -7.60 19.98 -3.05
CA GLU A 298 -9.00 20.23 -2.68
C GLU A 298 -9.90 19.09 -3.14
N ARG A 299 -9.56 18.48 -4.30
CA ARG A 299 -10.26 17.35 -4.91
C ARG A 299 -9.25 16.26 -5.28
N GLY A 300 -9.77 15.07 -5.51
CA GLY A 300 -8.99 13.94 -5.97
C GLY A 300 -9.27 12.71 -5.14
N ARG A 301 -9.49 11.60 -5.82
CA ARG A 301 -9.68 10.30 -5.18
C ARG A 301 -8.36 9.77 -4.65
N HIS A 302 -8.44 8.83 -3.74
CA HIS A 302 -7.28 8.11 -3.19
C HIS A 302 -6.36 7.60 -4.30
N SER A 303 -5.07 7.89 -4.23
CA SER A 303 -4.03 7.48 -5.18
C SER A 303 -4.25 7.99 -6.63
N MET A 304 -4.97 9.09 -6.81
CA MET A 304 -5.27 9.70 -8.12
C MET A 304 -5.03 11.22 -8.14
N LEU A 305 -4.15 11.73 -7.29
CA LEU A 305 -3.94 13.17 -7.19
C LEU A 305 -3.26 13.73 -8.43
N ARG A 306 -2.26 13.03 -8.95
CA ARG A 306 -1.53 13.48 -10.14
C ARG A 306 -2.41 13.61 -11.37
N ILE A 307 -3.36 12.68 -11.61
CA ILE A 307 -4.28 12.78 -12.74
C ILE A 307 -5.34 13.87 -12.53
N THR A 308 -5.66 14.18 -11.27
CA THR A 308 -6.63 15.23 -10.92
C THR A 308 -6.06 16.63 -11.12
N ASP A 309 -4.81 16.86 -10.75
CA ASP A 309 -4.11 18.15 -10.88
C ASP A 309 -2.62 17.89 -11.13
N THR A 310 -2.30 17.58 -12.40
CA THR A 310 -0.95 17.20 -12.84
C THR A 310 0.06 18.32 -12.59
N GLU A 311 -0.31 19.57 -12.88
CA GLU A 311 0.61 20.71 -12.75
C GLU A 311 1.03 20.93 -11.29
N ARG A 312 0.05 20.96 -10.37
CA ARG A 312 0.30 21.12 -8.94
C ARG A 312 1.12 19.96 -8.37
N TYR A 313 0.80 18.74 -8.78
CA TYR A 313 1.51 17.55 -8.34
C TYR A 313 2.97 17.55 -8.80
N ASP A 314 3.18 17.72 -10.10
CA ASP A 314 4.51 17.68 -10.70
C ASP A 314 5.39 18.84 -10.21
N THR A 315 4.81 20.02 -10.00
CA THR A 315 5.51 21.15 -9.39
C THR A 315 5.98 20.81 -7.98
N ALA A 316 5.10 20.28 -7.13
CA ALA A 316 5.46 19.93 -5.75
C ALA A 316 6.57 18.88 -5.70
N VAL A 317 6.49 17.86 -6.58
CA VAL A 317 7.50 16.81 -6.69
C VAL A 317 8.84 17.36 -7.19
N LYS A 318 8.85 18.16 -8.27
CA LYS A 318 10.07 18.74 -8.84
C LYS A 318 10.77 19.71 -7.87
N GLU A 319 10.01 20.54 -7.16
CA GLU A 319 10.53 21.41 -6.10
C GLU A 319 11.18 20.57 -4.97
N PHE A 320 10.52 19.49 -4.55
CA PHE A 320 11.05 18.62 -3.51
C PHE A 320 12.35 17.93 -3.93
N VAL A 321 12.43 17.37 -5.13
CA VAL A 321 13.66 16.68 -5.55
C VAL A 321 14.76 17.64 -5.93
N GLY A 322 14.45 18.88 -6.31
CA GLY A 322 15.42 19.94 -6.64
C GLY A 322 16.37 20.31 -5.47
N GLN A 323 15.92 20.14 -4.22
CA GLN A 323 16.78 20.39 -3.05
C GLN A 323 17.99 19.44 -2.96
N PHE A 324 17.95 18.29 -3.65
CA PHE A 324 19.04 17.32 -3.66
C PHE A 324 20.07 17.55 -4.77
N ASP A 325 19.89 18.56 -5.65
CA ASP A 325 20.78 18.83 -6.78
C ASP A 325 22.16 19.31 -6.32
N THR A 326 22.23 20.05 -5.23
CA THR A 326 23.47 20.63 -4.70
C THR A 326 24.39 19.64 -3.98
N ALA A 327 23.89 18.47 -3.58
CA ALA A 327 24.63 17.49 -2.79
C ALA A 327 25.58 16.59 -3.60
N LEU A 328 25.60 16.69 -4.94
CA LEU A 328 26.47 15.87 -5.81
C LEU A 328 27.78 16.55 -6.20
N HIS A 329 28.01 17.80 -5.79
CA HIS A 329 29.18 18.60 -6.15
C HIS A 329 30.30 18.65 -5.07
N ILE A 330 30.18 17.78 -4.02
CA ILE A 330 31.22 17.68 -2.96
C ILE A 330 31.89 16.30 -3.00
#